data_19657e6963adde51de870c7925e31a3b
#
_entry.id   19657e6963adde51de870c7925e31a3b
#
_cell.length_a   1.000
_cell.length_b   1.000
_cell.length_c   1.000
_cell.angle_alpha   90.00
_cell.angle_beta   90.00
_cell.angle_gamma   90.00
#
_symmetry.space_group_name_H-M   'P 1'
#
loop_
_entity.id
_entity.type
_entity.pdbx_description
1 polymer ?
#
loop_
_entity_poly.entity_id
_entity_poly.type
_entity_poly.pdbx_seq_one_letter_code
_entity_poly.pdbx_strand_id
1 'polypeptide(L)'
;MSAETQTRRSGILIITHGSSDLAADLAFSDLLFAELKEKYPEALVCQAYSAPKTLQRIDRERAQTPVNTIPEMLEYMKAEGVTDLYVLAANLNPCKKYFRVVGMIEPCRSSFRSVRISPPLLNSEDDPAEIAGVLGGILGEAANSNTDLIVLAAHTANEEITELWKPVLDQLQKDCAVPIRLIFHNGKPGFSDLLSDLCTAGKSQNIVVVPMMLFGGRHLQKDLMAEEGSLSAMLKEAGHTVTVSLKGLGEYPVIRELFYKRNF
;
A
#
# COMPACT_ATOMS: atom_id res chain seq x y z
N MET A 1 0.86 -37.58 32.62
CA MET A 1 0.54 -37.10 31.26
C MET A 1 1.56 -36.04 30.92
N SER A 2 2.59 -36.41 30.18
CA SER A 2 3.64 -35.47 29.69
C SER A 2 2.98 -34.51 28.69
N ALA A 3 3.04 -33.21 28.99
CA ALA A 3 2.74 -32.20 28.01
C ALA A 3 3.76 -32.35 26.86
N GLU A 4 3.33 -32.89 25.74
CA GLU A 4 4.13 -32.84 24.53
C GLU A 4 4.48 -31.38 24.27
N THR A 5 5.75 -31.08 24.33
CA THR A 5 6.28 -29.75 23.98
C THR A 5 6.09 -29.59 22.49
N GLN A 6 4.93 -29.06 22.09
CA GLN A 6 4.63 -28.81 20.68
C GLN A 6 5.76 -27.92 20.12
N THR A 7 6.52 -28.45 19.19
CA THR A 7 7.64 -27.75 18.56
C THR A 7 7.13 -26.45 17.95
N ARG A 8 7.71 -25.32 18.33
CA ARG A 8 7.32 -24.01 17.79
C ARG A 8 7.68 -23.92 16.32
N ARG A 9 6.71 -23.64 15.47
CA ARG A 9 6.90 -23.39 14.05
C ARG A 9 6.26 -22.04 13.69
N SER A 10 7.07 -21.10 13.22
CA SER A 10 6.61 -19.78 12.79
C SER A 10 6.10 -19.84 11.35
N GLY A 11 5.00 -19.13 11.11
CA GLY A 11 4.48 -18.92 9.77
C GLY A 11 4.20 -17.44 9.52
N ILE A 12 4.47 -16.98 8.31
CA ILE A 12 4.20 -15.61 7.84
C ILE A 12 3.20 -15.70 6.70
N LEU A 13 2.02 -15.12 6.88
CA LEU A 13 0.99 -15.02 5.84
C LEU A 13 0.93 -13.59 5.34
N ILE A 14 1.40 -13.37 4.13
CA ILE A 14 1.30 -12.09 3.42
C ILE A 14 -0.06 -12.01 2.76
N ILE A 15 -0.83 -10.97 3.08
CA ILE A 15 -2.14 -10.73 2.48
C ILE A 15 -2.12 -9.38 1.78
N THR A 16 -2.22 -9.41 0.46
CA THR A 16 -2.39 -8.22 -0.38
C THR A 16 -3.81 -8.16 -0.94
N HIS A 17 -4.20 -7.00 -1.45
CA HIS A 17 -5.44 -6.90 -2.22
C HIS A 17 -5.27 -7.47 -3.62
N GLY A 18 -4.05 -7.44 -4.12
CA GLY A 18 -3.68 -7.74 -5.48
C GLY A 18 -3.99 -6.60 -6.45
N SER A 19 -3.37 -6.66 -7.61
CA SER A 19 -3.63 -5.76 -8.73
C SER A 19 -4.28 -6.52 -9.89
N SER A 20 -5.14 -5.83 -10.63
CA SER A 20 -5.63 -6.36 -11.92
C SER A 20 -4.60 -6.18 -13.04
N ASP A 21 -3.48 -5.55 -12.76
CA ASP A 21 -2.29 -5.43 -13.59
C ASP A 21 -1.23 -6.38 -13.03
N LEU A 22 -0.87 -7.41 -13.80
CA LEU A 22 0.06 -8.43 -13.35
C LEU A 22 1.45 -7.87 -13.07
N ALA A 23 1.94 -6.95 -13.88
CA ALA A 23 3.27 -6.36 -13.68
C ALA A 23 3.33 -5.58 -12.34
N ALA A 24 2.29 -4.80 -12.04
CA ALA A 24 2.18 -4.08 -10.77
C ALA A 24 2.03 -5.03 -9.56
N ASP A 25 1.36 -6.19 -9.75
CA ASP A 25 1.22 -7.19 -8.68
C ASP A 25 2.57 -7.87 -8.40
N LEU A 26 3.30 -8.28 -9.45
CA LEU A 26 4.63 -8.86 -9.34
C LEU A 26 5.63 -7.88 -8.68
N ALA A 27 5.57 -6.62 -9.06
CA ALA A 27 6.46 -5.57 -8.57
C ALA A 27 6.29 -5.22 -7.08
N PHE A 28 5.21 -5.67 -6.45
CA PHE A 28 5.01 -5.50 -5.01
C PHE A 28 4.84 -6.83 -4.28
N SER A 29 3.78 -7.59 -4.60
CA SER A 29 3.40 -8.78 -3.84
C SER A 29 4.48 -9.86 -3.88
N ASP A 30 5.06 -10.13 -5.04
CA ASP A 30 6.08 -11.16 -5.20
C ASP A 30 7.44 -10.73 -4.64
N LEU A 31 7.80 -9.44 -4.81
CA LEU A 31 9.03 -8.92 -4.18
C LEU A 31 8.94 -9.00 -2.66
N LEU A 32 7.82 -8.59 -2.07
CA LEU A 32 7.58 -8.67 -0.63
C LEU A 32 7.67 -10.13 -0.13
N PHE A 33 7.08 -11.07 -0.90
CA PHE A 33 7.15 -12.50 -0.59
C PHE A 33 8.60 -13.01 -0.64
N ALA A 34 9.35 -12.68 -1.69
CA ALA A 34 10.74 -13.11 -1.86
C ALA A 34 11.64 -12.57 -0.75
N GLU A 35 11.52 -11.27 -0.42
CA GLU A 35 12.29 -10.61 0.64
C GLU A 35 12.00 -11.23 2.02
N LEU A 36 10.74 -11.53 2.34
CA LEU A 36 10.39 -12.15 3.61
C LEU A 36 10.86 -13.60 3.70
N LYS A 37 10.79 -14.35 2.60
CA LYS A 37 11.31 -15.71 2.55
C LYS A 37 12.83 -15.77 2.74
N GLU A 38 13.56 -14.83 2.16
CA GLU A 38 15.00 -14.71 2.35
C GLU A 38 15.35 -14.30 3.79
N LYS A 39 14.62 -13.33 4.33
CA LYS A 39 14.89 -12.78 5.67
C LYS A 39 14.54 -13.73 6.80
N TYR A 40 13.51 -14.57 6.61
CA TYR A 40 13.00 -15.52 7.61
C TYR A 40 13.01 -16.97 7.07
N PRO A 41 14.18 -17.55 6.78
CA PRO A 41 14.30 -18.87 6.14
C PRO A 41 13.71 -20.01 6.96
N GLU A 42 13.62 -19.87 8.28
CA GLU A 42 13.03 -20.87 9.19
C GLU A 42 11.51 -20.78 9.28
N ALA A 43 10.90 -19.71 8.77
CA ALA A 43 9.44 -19.54 8.78
C ALA A 43 8.80 -20.10 7.51
N LEU A 44 7.60 -20.66 7.64
CA LEU A 44 6.77 -20.96 6.48
C LEU A 44 6.15 -19.66 5.96
N VAL A 45 6.70 -19.11 4.89
CA VAL A 45 6.17 -17.89 4.26
C VAL A 45 5.16 -18.26 3.18
N CYS A 46 3.96 -17.72 3.29
CA CYS A 46 2.85 -17.95 2.36
C CYS A 46 2.25 -16.62 1.92
N GLN A 47 1.53 -16.65 0.79
CA GLN A 47 0.85 -15.49 0.22
C GLN A 47 -0.62 -15.81 -0.07
N ALA A 48 -1.51 -14.86 0.22
CA ALA A 48 -2.93 -14.92 -0.11
C ALA A 48 -3.44 -13.55 -0.59
N TYR A 49 -4.59 -13.57 -1.28
CA TYR A 49 -5.22 -12.37 -1.79
C TYR A 49 -6.60 -12.13 -1.16
N SER A 50 -6.90 -10.89 -0.82
CA SER A 50 -8.18 -10.53 -0.18
C SER A 50 -9.32 -10.26 -1.18
N ALA A 51 -9.03 -10.18 -2.50
CA ALA A 51 -10.01 -9.85 -3.54
C ALA A 51 -10.27 -11.03 -4.48
N PRO A 52 -11.46 -11.70 -4.39
CA PRO A 52 -11.77 -12.87 -5.22
C PRO A 52 -11.68 -12.63 -6.75
N LYS A 53 -12.09 -11.44 -7.22
CA LYS A 53 -12.02 -11.10 -8.64
C LYS A 53 -10.59 -10.92 -9.14
N THR A 54 -9.73 -10.36 -8.31
CA THR A 54 -8.28 -10.23 -8.59
C THR A 54 -7.65 -11.61 -8.61
N LEU A 55 -7.99 -12.46 -7.64
CA LEU A 55 -7.54 -13.83 -7.56
C LEU A 55 -7.81 -14.60 -8.85
N GLN A 56 -9.07 -14.63 -9.34
CA GLN A 56 -9.46 -15.34 -10.56
C GLN A 56 -8.70 -14.88 -11.80
N ARG A 57 -8.31 -13.62 -11.86
CA ARG A 57 -7.53 -13.07 -12.96
C ARG A 57 -6.06 -13.46 -12.85
N ILE A 58 -5.47 -13.33 -11.67
CA ILE A 58 -4.08 -13.71 -11.40
C ILE A 58 -3.89 -15.20 -11.66
N ASP A 59 -4.80 -16.07 -11.25
CA ASP A 59 -4.75 -17.50 -11.51
C ASP A 59 -4.68 -17.84 -13.01
N ARG A 60 -5.43 -17.12 -13.86
CA ARG A 60 -5.40 -17.34 -15.31
C ARG A 60 -4.07 -16.92 -15.95
N GLU A 61 -3.43 -15.89 -15.40
CA GLU A 61 -2.20 -15.32 -15.93
C GLU A 61 -0.94 -15.97 -15.32
N ARG A 62 -1.07 -16.56 -14.11
CA ARG A 62 -0.01 -17.26 -13.37
C ARG A 62 -0.16 -18.78 -13.43
N ALA A 63 -0.19 -19.37 -14.60
CA ALA A 63 -0.41 -20.81 -14.78
C ALA A 63 0.52 -21.77 -13.98
N GLN A 64 1.53 -21.26 -13.28
CA GLN A 64 2.53 -22.04 -12.56
C GLN A 64 2.56 -21.85 -11.03
N THR A 65 1.83 -20.89 -10.47
CA THR A 65 1.81 -20.65 -9.02
C THR A 65 0.36 -20.58 -8.54
N PRO A 66 -0.14 -21.57 -7.77
CA PRO A 66 -1.48 -21.51 -7.24
C PRO A 66 -1.68 -20.25 -6.41
N VAL A 67 -2.72 -19.48 -6.70
CA VAL A 67 -3.09 -18.31 -5.93
C VAL A 67 -4.22 -18.71 -5.01
N ASN A 68 -3.93 -18.80 -3.72
CA ASN A 68 -4.86 -19.28 -2.71
C ASN A 68 -5.66 -18.15 -2.07
N THR A 69 -6.87 -18.47 -1.63
CA THR A 69 -7.66 -17.60 -0.77
C THR A 69 -7.09 -17.60 0.66
N ILE A 70 -7.47 -16.59 1.45
CA ILE A 70 -7.05 -16.51 2.86
C ILE A 70 -7.42 -17.79 3.64
N PRO A 71 -8.67 -18.31 3.58
CA PRO A 71 -9.04 -19.53 4.29
C PRO A 71 -8.23 -20.76 3.88
N GLU A 72 -8.04 -20.99 2.57
CA GLU A 72 -7.25 -22.10 2.05
C GLU A 72 -5.81 -22.05 2.58
N MET A 73 -5.22 -20.86 2.60
CA MET A 73 -3.85 -20.71 3.07
C MET A 73 -3.71 -20.90 4.58
N LEU A 74 -4.70 -20.46 5.37
CA LEU A 74 -4.72 -20.72 6.81
C LEU A 74 -4.82 -22.20 7.12
N GLU A 75 -5.66 -22.95 6.42
CA GLU A 75 -5.76 -24.41 6.57
C GLU A 75 -4.47 -25.11 6.14
N TYR A 76 -3.84 -24.67 5.05
CA TYR A 76 -2.55 -25.19 4.62
C TYR A 76 -1.47 -24.96 5.70
N MET A 77 -1.33 -23.75 6.21
CA MET A 77 -0.32 -23.43 7.23
C MET A 77 -0.54 -24.21 8.52
N LYS A 78 -1.79 -24.42 8.90
CA LYS A 78 -2.15 -25.27 10.04
C LYS A 78 -1.77 -26.75 9.80
N ALA A 79 -2.05 -27.28 8.61
CA ALA A 79 -1.68 -28.65 8.23
C ALA A 79 -0.16 -28.84 8.21
N GLU A 80 0.60 -27.81 7.85
CA GLU A 80 2.05 -27.75 7.89
C GLU A 80 2.61 -27.60 9.33
N GLY A 81 1.77 -27.53 10.34
CA GLY A 81 2.16 -27.47 11.75
C GLY A 81 2.63 -26.10 12.22
N VAL A 82 2.22 -25.01 11.55
CA VAL A 82 2.45 -23.65 12.05
C VAL A 82 1.71 -23.48 13.38
N THR A 83 2.47 -23.02 14.40
CA THR A 83 1.92 -22.73 15.73
C THR A 83 1.81 -21.25 16.01
N ASP A 84 2.74 -20.46 15.48
CA ASP A 84 2.79 -19.01 15.65
C ASP A 84 2.63 -18.34 14.28
N LEU A 85 1.47 -17.73 14.09
CA LEU A 85 1.09 -17.09 12.82
C LEU A 85 1.29 -15.57 12.89
N TYR A 86 2.06 -15.05 11.95
CA TYR A 86 2.21 -13.64 11.69
C TYR A 86 1.48 -13.30 10.38
N VAL A 87 0.47 -12.45 10.45
CA VAL A 87 -0.29 -12.00 9.28
C VAL A 87 0.17 -10.59 8.90
N LEU A 88 0.82 -10.47 7.77
CA LEU A 88 1.17 -9.18 7.19
C LEU A 88 0.03 -8.73 6.27
N ALA A 89 -0.89 -7.92 6.80
CA ALA A 89 -1.99 -7.35 6.04
C ALA A 89 -1.50 -6.08 5.31
N ALA A 90 -0.99 -6.25 4.09
CA ALA A 90 -0.32 -5.19 3.33
C ALA A 90 -1.31 -4.11 2.84
N ASN A 91 -1.64 -3.19 3.73
CA ASN A 91 -2.52 -2.05 3.48
C ASN A 91 -1.82 -0.74 3.86
N LEU A 92 -2.09 0.31 3.10
CA LEU A 92 -1.55 1.64 3.41
C LEU A 92 -2.32 2.30 4.56
N ASN A 93 -3.64 2.21 4.56
CA ASN A 93 -4.53 2.87 5.52
C ASN A 93 -5.46 1.86 6.21
N PRO A 94 -6.04 2.17 7.40
CA PRO A 94 -7.06 1.37 8.08
C PRO A 94 -8.41 1.48 7.35
N CYS A 95 -8.49 0.90 6.17
CA CYS A 95 -9.67 0.94 5.32
C CYS A 95 -10.55 -0.31 5.48
N LYS A 96 -11.76 -0.29 4.89
CA LYS A 96 -12.68 -1.45 4.89
C LYS A 96 -12.03 -2.76 4.40
N LYS A 97 -11.04 -2.68 3.49
CA LYS A 97 -10.33 -3.85 2.99
C LYS A 97 -9.44 -4.47 4.08
N TYR A 98 -8.74 -3.63 4.87
CA TYR A 98 -7.95 -4.06 6.02
C TYR A 98 -8.82 -4.75 7.06
N PHE A 99 -9.91 -4.12 7.52
CA PHE A 99 -10.80 -4.71 8.52
C PHE A 99 -11.48 -5.99 8.03
N ARG A 100 -11.73 -6.12 6.73
CA ARG A 100 -12.20 -7.39 6.16
C ARG A 100 -11.16 -8.50 6.31
N VAL A 101 -9.87 -8.22 6.06
CA VAL A 101 -8.79 -9.20 6.28
C VAL A 101 -8.75 -9.62 7.75
N VAL A 102 -8.77 -8.66 8.68
CA VAL A 102 -8.82 -8.94 10.13
C VAL A 102 -10.00 -9.86 10.46
N GLY A 103 -11.21 -9.52 9.98
CA GLY A 103 -12.42 -10.33 10.20
C GLY A 103 -12.36 -11.73 9.61
N MET A 104 -11.55 -11.98 8.58
CA MET A 104 -11.33 -13.32 8.03
C MET A 104 -10.33 -14.15 8.84
N ILE A 105 -9.41 -13.50 9.56
CA ILE A 105 -8.41 -14.17 10.42
C ILE A 105 -8.97 -14.51 11.79
N GLU A 106 -9.80 -13.64 12.37
CA GLU A 106 -10.30 -13.81 13.75
C GLU A 106 -10.94 -15.19 14.05
N PRO A 107 -11.78 -15.78 13.19
CA PRO A 107 -12.36 -17.11 13.45
C PRO A 107 -11.32 -18.23 13.55
N CYS A 108 -10.16 -18.07 12.91
CA CYS A 108 -9.10 -19.06 12.87
C CYS A 108 -8.06 -18.88 13.99
N ARG A 109 -8.17 -17.82 14.81
CA ARG A 109 -7.20 -17.47 15.85
C ARG A 109 -6.96 -18.62 16.84
N SER A 110 -8.00 -19.33 17.24
CA SER A 110 -7.90 -20.47 18.17
C SER A 110 -7.21 -21.71 17.59
N SER A 111 -7.01 -21.76 16.28
CA SER A 111 -6.28 -22.83 15.60
C SER A 111 -4.75 -22.72 15.71
N PHE A 112 -4.25 -21.59 16.19
CA PHE A 112 -2.84 -21.32 16.38
C PHE A 112 -2.56 -20.98 17.85
N ARG A 113 -1.32 -21.21 18.30
CA ARG A 113 -0.89 -20.81 19.64
C ARG A 113 -0.87 -19.30 19.80
N SER A 114 -0.42 -18.60 18.76
CA SER A 114 -0.47 -17.15 18.70
C SER A 114 -0.75 -16.67 17.28
N VAL A 115 -1.52 -15.57 17.18
CA VAL A 115 -1.78 -14.88 15.92
C VAL A 115 -1.54 -13.39 16.13
N ARG A 116 -0.64 -12.82 15.33
CA ARG A 116 -0.39 -11.38 15.25
C ARG A 116 -0.78 -10.91 13.86
N ILE A 117 -1.49 -9.78 13.79
CA ILE A 117 -1.87 -9.15 12.53
C ILE A 117 -1.19 -7.78 12.49
N SER A 118 -0.49 -7.47 11.40
CA SER A 118 0.14 -6.18 11.23
C SER A 118 -0.88 -5.05 11.17
N PRO A 119 -0.61 -3.89 11.78
CA PRO A 119 -1.37 -2.69 11.47
C PRO A 119 -1.13 -2.27 10.01
N PRO A 120 -1.97 -1.38 9.44
CA PRO A 120 -1.65 -0.70 8.18
C PRO A 120 -0.39 0.16 8.33
N LEU A 121 0.25 0.52 7.21
CA LEU A 121 1.45 1.38 7.24
C LEU A 121 1.19 2.73 7.90
N LEU A 122 0.05 3.33 7.62
CA LEU A 122 -0.42 4.56 8.24
C LEU A 122 -1.49 4.22 9.26
N ASN A 123 -1.19 4.40 10.53
CA ASN A 123 -2.11 4.21 11.65
C ASN A 123 -1.82 5.24 12.76
N SER A 124 -2.66 5.32 13.78
CA SER A 124 -2.56 6.32 14.84
C SER A 124 -1.46 6.06 15.89
N GLU A 125 -0.84 4.88 15.86
CA GLU A 125 0.19 4.48 16.84
C GLU A 125 1.60 4.74 16.31
N ASP A 126 1.75 5.02 15.01
CA ASP A 126 3.04 5.24 14.38
C ASP A 126 3.57 6.66 14.60
N ASP A 127 4.90 6.78 14.54
CA ASP A 127 5.57 8.08 14.48
C ASP A 127 5.39 8.69 13.06
N PRO A 128 4.68 9.82 12.93
CA PRO A 128 4.52 10.48 11.65
C PRO A 128 5.84 10.87 10.98
N ALA A 129 6.89 11.12 11.77
CA ALA A 129 8.20 11.50 11.25
C ALA A 129 8.90 10.34 10.53
N GLU A 130 8.71 9.08 10.98
CA GLU A 130 9.26 7.91 10.28
C GLU A 130 8.66 7.77 8.88
N ILE A 131 7.32 7.85 8.79
CA ILE A 131 6.61 7.75 7.51
C ILE A 131 6.96 8.94 6.61
N ALA A 132 6.98 10.15 7.16
CA ALA A 132 7.34 11.35 6.42
C ALA A 132 8.77 11.27 5.88
N GLY A 133 9.74 10.79 6.67
CA GLY A 133 11.12 10.60 6.24
C GLY A 133 11.25 9.66 5.04
N VAL A 134 10.55 8.52 5.09
CA VAL A 134 10.51 7.56 3.98
C VAL A 134 9.85 8.15 2.74
N LEU A 135 8.70 8.80 2.89
CA LEU A 135 8.01 9.46 1.79
C LEU A 135 8.84 10.62 1.23
N GLY A 136 9.51 11.40 2.08
CA GLY A 136 10.39 12.49 1.67
C GLY A 136 11.50 12.03 0.72
N GLY A 137 12.10 10.87 0.98
CA GLY A 137 13.05 10.23 0.06
C GLY A 137 12.43 9.92 -1.31
N ILE A 138 11.21 9.35 -1.32
CA ILE A 138 10.48 9.06 -2.57
C ILE A 138 10.13 10.34 -3.33
N LEU A 139 9.70 11.39 -2.62
CA LEU A 139 9.39 12.69 -3.23
C LEU A 139 10.65 13.34 -3.82
N GLY A 140 11.80 13.19 -3.15
CA GLY A 140 13.08 13.68 -3.66
C GLY A 140 13.54 12.97 -4.95
N GLU A 141 13.19 11.70 -5.15
CA GLU A 141 13.41 10.99 -6.42
C GLU A 141 12.46 11.45 -7.54
N ALA A 142 11.22 11.81 -7.19
CA ALA A 142 10.19 12.19 -8.15
C ALA A 142 10.27 13.67 -8.58
N ALA A 143 10.65 14.55 -7.67
CA ALA A 143 10.75 16.01 -7.90
C ALA A 143 12.12 16.40 -8.45
N ASN A 144 12.19 17.60 -9.06
CA ASN A 144 13.42 18.22 -9.54
C ASN A 144 13.42 19.71 -9.21
N SER A 145 14.50 20.42 -9.57
CA SER A 145 14.68 21.87 -9.29
C SER A 145 13.63 22.79 -9.90
N ASN A 146 12.85 22.31 -10.89
CA ASN A 146 11.81 23.08 -11.55
C ASN A 146 10.40 22.73 -11.02
N THR A 147 10.28 21.87 -10.02
CA THR A 147 8.99 21.48 -9.44
C THR A 147 8.42 22.60 -8.58
N ASP A 148 7.23 23.09 -8.93
CA ASP A 148 6.52 24.14 -8.20
C ASP A 148 5.53 23.59 -7.17
N LEU A 149 5.02 22.37 -7.40
CA LEU A 149 4.03 21.71 -6.55
C LEU A 149 4.19 20.19 -6.60
N ILE A 150 4.11 19.53 -5.45
CA ILE A 150 4.00 18.07 -5.34
C ILE A 150 2.56 17.73 -4.93
N VAL A 151 1.93 16.84 -5.69
CA VAL A 151 0.58 16.34 -5.42
C VAL A 151 0.65 14.87 -5.05
N LEU A 152 0.31 14.55 -3.81
CA LEU A 152 0.14 13.19 -3.33
C LEU A 152 -1.28 12.72 -3.69
N ALA A 153 -1.39 11.79 -4.62
CA ALA A 153 -2.69 11.33 -5.13
C ALA A 153 -3.06 9.96 -4.52
N ALA A 154 -4.00 9.97 -3.58
CA ALA A 154 -4.54 8.79 -2.92
C ALA A 154 -5.90 8.36 -3.50
N HIS A 155 -6.28 7.08 -3.29
CA HIS A 155 -7.48 6.53 -3.92
C HIS A 155 -8.77 6.93 -3.18
N THR A 156 -8.85 6.66 -1.89
CA THR A 156 -10.09 6.88 -1.11
C THR A 156 -9.76 7.39 0.27
N ALA A 157 -10.53 8.37 0.73
CA ALA A 157 -10.52 8.82 2.12
C ALA A 157 -11.92 8.87 2.71
N ASN A 158 -11.94 8.74 4.03
CA ASN A 158 -12.95 9.23 4.95
C ASN A 158 -12.26 10.19 5.92
N GLU A 159 -13.00 10.76 6.83
CA GLU A 159 -12.48 11.70 7.82
C GLU A 159 -11.31 11.10 8.64
N GLU A 160 -11.46 9.86 9.11
CA GLU A 160 -10.43 9.14 9.88
C GLU A 160 -9.10 9.02 9.11
N ILE A 161 -9.15 8.59 7.84
CA ILE A 161 -7.95 8.48 6.99
C ILE A 161 -7.33 9.85 6.74
N THR A 162 -8.15 10.88 6.53
CA THR A 162 -7.64 12.24 6.32
C THR A 162 -6.93 12.77 7.55
N GLU A 163 -7.46 12.51 8.76
CA GLU A 163 -6.81 12.89 10.02
C GLU A 163 -5.46 12.19 10.22
N LEU A 164 -5.33 10.92 9.84
CA LEU A 164 -4.05 10.20 9.92
C LEU A 164 -2.97 10.80 9.01
N TRP A 165 -3.35 11.37 7.87
CA TRP A 165 -2.41 12.00 6.95
C TRP A 165 -1.91 13.36 7.41
N LYS A 166 -2.67 14.11 8.21
CA LYS A 166 -2.32 15.49 8.62
C LYS A 166 -0.92 15.58 9.25
N PRO A 167 -0.60 14.83 10.32
CA PRO A 167 0.72 14.94 10.96
C PRO A 167 1.87 14.51 10.01
N VAL A 168 1.63 13.57 9.11
CA VAL A 168 2.62 13.15 8.09
C VAL A 168 2.86 14.29 7.09
N LEU A 169 1.80 14.94 6.62
CA LEU A 169 1.89 16.07 5.70
C LEU A 169 2.58 17.27 6.34
N ASP A 170 2.26 17.56 7.60
CA ASP A 170 2.89 18.64 8.35
C ASP A 170 4.41 18.43 8.48
N GLN A 171 4.83 17.20 8.72
CA GLN A 171 6.24 16.85 8.78
C GLN A 171 6.90 16.91 7.40
N LEU A 172 6.28 16.33 6.37
CA LEU A 172 6.77 16.41 4.99
C LEU A 172 6.95 17.87 4.53
N GLN A 173 6.01 18.75 4.86
CA GLN A 173 6.07 20.16 4.48
C GLN A 173 7.16 20.93 5.21
N LYS A 174 7.52 20.55 6.46
CA LYS A 174 8.66 21.15 7.17
C LYS A 174 9.99 20.83 6.49
N ASP A 175 10.11 19.61 5.96
CA ASP A 175 11.35 19.10 5.40
C ASP A 175 11.47 19.36 3.88
N CYS A 176 10.39 19.81 3.23
CA CYS A 176 10.33 20.08 1.80
C CYS A 176 10.04 21.56 1.49
N ALA A 177 10.92 22.18 0.70
CA ALA A 177 10.74 23.57 0.27
C ALA A 177 9.60 23.74 -0.77
N VAL A 178 9.28 22.66 -1.50
CA VAL A 178 8.20 22.64 -2.49
C VAL A 178 6.86 22.40 -1.77
N PRO A 179 5.81 23.20 -2.07
CA PRO A 179 4.48 22.92 -1.51
C PRO A 179 3.99 21.51 -1.81
N ILE A 180 3.37 20.85 -0.82
CA ILE A 180 2.80 19.51 -0.94
C ILE A 180 1.29 19.60 -0.75
N ARG A 181 0.53 18.90 -1.59
CA ARG A 181 -0.94 18.74 -1.47
C ARG A 181 -1.31 17.28 -1.52
N LEU A 182 -2.10 16.82 -0.56
CA LEU A 182 -2.74 15.51 -0.61
C LEU A 182 -4.15 15.66 -1.17
N ILE A 183 -4.48 14.82 -2.15
CA ILE A 183 -5.82 14.74 -2.74
C ILE A 183 -6.28 13.29 -2.84
N PHE A 184 -7.58 13.11 -2.93
CA PHE A 184 -8.20 11.81 -3.04
C PHE A 184 -9.06 11.71 -4.31
N HIS A 185 -8.93 10.59 -5.02
CA HIS A 185 -9.81 10.31 -6.16
C HIS A 185 -11.28 10.19 -5.70
N ASN A 186 -11.50 9.47 -4.59
CA ASN A 186 -12.83 9.34 -3.96
C ASN A 186 -12.73 9.85 -2.52
N GLY A 187 -12.89 11.15 -2.33
CA GLY A 187 -12.79 11.77 -1.02
C GLY A 187 -12.54 13.27 -1.11
N LYS A 188 -12.25 13.87 0.04
CA LYS A 188 -11.90 15.30 0.13
C LYS A 188 -10.59 15.49 0.88
N PRO A 189 -9.74 16.46 0.44
CA PRO A 189 -9.87 17.22 -0.81
C PRO A 189 -9.75 16.33 -2.05
N GLY A 190 -10.53 16.62 -3.08
CA GLY A 190 -10.57 15.88 -4.34
C GLY A 190 -9.86 16.60 -5.50
N PHE A 191 -9.97 16.05 -6.70
CA PHE A 191 -9.38 16.64 -7.91
C PHE A 191 -9.94 18.03 -8.22
N SER A 192 -11.26 18.23 -8.04
CA SER A 192 -11.91 19.53 -8.26
C SER A 192 -11.49 20.59 -7.26
N ASP A 193 -11.21 20.19 -6.01
CA ASP A 193 -10.75 21.12 -4.98
C ASP A 193 -9.34 21.64 -5.34
N LEU A 194 -8.44 20.74 -5.77
CA LEU A 194 -7.10 21.10 -6.25
C LEU A 194 -7.15 22.05 -7.45
N LEU A 195 -7.98 21.75 -8.46
CA LEU A 195 -8.11 22.59 -9.65
C LEU A 195 -8.63 23.99 -9.30
N SER A 196 -9.59 24.09 -8.39
CA SER A 196 -10.11 25.38 -7.92
C SER A 196 -9.02 26.23 -7.26
N ASP A 197 -8.19 25.61 -6.39
CA ASP A 197 -7.07 26.28 -5.73
C ASP A 197 -6.03 26.79 -6.76
N LEU A 198 -5.71 25.96 -7.75
CA LEU A 198 -4.74 26.30 -8.78
C LEU A 198 -5.23 27.40 -9.72
N CYS A 199 -6.51 27.37 -10.10
CA CYS A 199 -7.14 28.45 -10.90
C CYS A 199 -7.09 29.77 -10.16
N THR A 200 -7.28 29.77 -8.84
CA THR A 200 -7.20 30.97 -8.01
C THR A 200 -5.78 31.54 -7.96
N ALA A 201 -4.75 30.68 -8.01
CA ALA A 201 -3.35 31.08 -8.04
C ALA A 201 -2.93 31.77 -9.35
N GLY A 202 -3.65 31.54 -10.45
CA GLY A 202 -3.57 32.29 -11.72
C GLY A 202 -2.26 32.17 -12.49
N LYS A 203 -1.40 31.18 -12.20
CA LYS A 203 -0.13 30.96 -12.91
C LYS A 203 0.07 29.49 -13.26
N SER A 204 0.72 29.24 -14.39
CA SER A 204 1.17 27.90 -14.75
C SER A 204 2.22 27.39 -13.75
N GLN A 205 2.17 26.10 -13.44
CA GLN A 205 3.09 25.44 -12.52
C GLN A 205 3.60 24.12 -13.12
N ASN A 206 4.79 23.72 -12.70
CA ASN A 206 5.33 22.39 -12.94
C ASN A 206 4.93 21.48 -11.76
N ILE A 207 4.00 20.59 -11.99
CA ILE A 207 3.38 19.74 -10.97
C ILE A 207 3.90 18.32 -11.09
N VAL A 208 4.37 17.77 -9.98
CA VAL A 208 4.74 16.35 -9.86
C VAL A 208 3.63 15.64 -9.08
N VAL A 209 3.03 14.62 -9.69
CA VAL A 209 2.00 13.79 -9.06
C VAL A 209 2.63 12.47 -8.62
N VAL A 210 2.53 12.15 -7.33
CA VAL A 210 3.05 10.92 -6.73
C VAL A 210 1.87 10.10 -6.20
N PRO A 211 1.66 8.85 -6.71
CA PRO A 211 0.56 8.02 -6.27
C PRO A 211 0.78 7.49 -4.85
N MET A 212 -0.17 7.72 -3.96
CA MET A 212 -0.22 7.16 -2.60
C MET A 212 -1.00 5.84 -2.63
N MET A 213 -0.51 4.88 -3.41
CA MET A 213 -1.08 3.55 -3.62
C MET A 213 0.05 2.51 -3.63
N LEU A 214 -0.18 1.34 -3.02
CA LEU A 214 0.84 0.27 -2.97
C LEU A 214 1.14 -0.31 -4.37
N PHE A 215 0.14 -0.39 -5.23
CA PHE A 215 0.27 -0.92 -6.59
C PHE A 215 0.24 0.20 -7.63
N GLY A 216 1.17 0.20 -8.56
CA GLY A 216 1.23 1.10 -9.73
C GLY A 216 0.29 0.73 -10.89
N GLY A 217 -0.77 -0.08 -10.64
CA GLY A 217 -1.60 -0.67 -11.68
C GLY A 217 -2.69 0.23 -12.27
N ARG A 218 -3.86 -0.37 -12.56
CA ARG A 218 -4.97 0.25 -13.31
C ARG A 218 -5.43 1.62 -12.78
N HIS A 219 -5.44 1.83 -11.47
CA HIS A 219 -5.84 3.13 -10.89
C HIS A 219 -4.86 4.23 -11.24
N LEU A 220 -3.55 3.94 -11.19
CA LEU A 220 -2.53 4.89 -11.62
C LEU A 220 -2.73 5.25 -13.09
N GLN A 221 -2.87 4.24 -13.96
CA GLN A 221 -3.02 4.47 -15.39
C GLN A 221 -4.31 5.21 -15.73
N LYS A 222 -5.45 4.76 -15.20
CA LYS A 222 -6.76 5.33 -15.52
C LYS A 222 -7.00 6.68 -14.84
N ASP A 223 -6.78 6.74 -13.52
CA ASP A 223 -7.25 7.87 -12.71
C ASP A 223 -6.24 9.03 -12.73
N LEU A 224 -4.94 8.73 -12.92
CA LEU A 224 -3.88 9.74 -12.89
C LEU A 224 -3.28 10.07 -14.27
N MET A 225 -3.29 9.15 -15.23
CA MET A 225 -2.50 9.28 -16.47
C MET A 225 -3.29 9.19 -17.78
N ALA A 226 -4.54 8.71 -17.79
CA ALA A 226 -5.32 8.63 -19.03
C ALA A 226 -5.37 9.97 -19.75
N GLU A 227 -5.49 9.96 -21.08
CA GLU A 227 -5.54 11.15 -21.92
C GLU A 227 -6.76 12.02 -21.62
N GLU A 228 -7.87 11.39 -21.21
CA GLU A 228 -9.12 12.07 -20.86
C GLU A 228 -9.58 11.71 -19.46
N GLY A 229 -10.09 12.69 -18.73
CA GLY A 229 -10.72 12.52 -17.41
C GLY A 229 -9.77 12.12 -16.27
N SER A 230 -8.47 12.01 -16.52
CA SER A 230 -7.47 11.78 -15.47
C SER A 230 -7.03 13.09 -14.82
N LEU A 231 -6.43 12.99 -13.62
CA LEU A 231 -5.85 14.15 -12.96
C LEU A 231 -4.82 14.86 -13.85
N SER A 232 -3.94 14.12 -14.52
CA SER A 232 -2.93 14.69 -15.43
C SER A 232 -3.56 15.45 -16.60
N ALA A 233 -4.60 14.88 -17.21
CA ALA A 233 -5.33 15.56 -18.30
C ALA A 233 -5.95 16.87 -17.81
N MET A 234 -6.69 16.83 -16.71
CA MET A 234 -7.36 17.99 -16.13
C MET A 234 -6.39 19.11 -15.75
N LEU A 235 -5.22 18.78 -15.18
CA LEU A 235 -4.19 19.76 -14.84
C LEU A 235 -3.53 20.36 -16.09
N LYS A 236 -3.30 19.56 -17.14
CA LYS A 236 -2.75 20.04 -18.43
C LYS A 236 -3.73 20.97 -19.14
N GLU A 237 -5.03 20.64 -19.14
CA GLU A 237 -6.09 21.49 -19.69
C GLU A 237 -6.19 22.83 -18.95
N ALA A 238 -5.88 22.84 -17.63
CA ALA A 238 -5.78 24.05 -16.83
C ALA A 238 -4.47 24.84 -17.05
N GLY A 239 -3.60 24.42 -17.96
CA GLY A 239 -2.39 25.13 -18.37
C GLY A 239 -1.13 24.81 -17.55
N HIS A 240 -1.12 23.68 -16.79
CA HIS A 240 0.04 23.24 -16.00
C HIS A 240 0.91 22.22 -16.77
N THR A 241 2.19 22.16 -16.43
CA THR A 241 3.07 21.06 -16.84
C THR A 241 2.99 19.95 -15.79
N VAL A 242 2.73 18.72 -16.20
CA VAL A 242 2.48 17.60 -15.27
C VAL A 242 3.39 16.42 -15.54
N THR A 243 4.08 15.98 -14.50
CA THR A 243 4.82 14.71 -14.45
C THR A 243 4.16 13.79 -13.43
N VAL A 244 3.85 12.54 -13.81
CA VAL A 244 3.29 11.54 -12.91
C VAL A 244 4.34 10.48 -12.62
N SER A 245 4.60 10.19 -11.34
CA SER A 245 5.44 9.05 -10.96
C SER A 245 4.74 7.75 -11.35
N LEU A 246 5.46 6.85 -12.01
CA LEU A 246 4.90 5.61 -12.55
C LEU A 246 4.89 4.46 -11.54
N LYS A 247 5.59 4.60 -10.42
CA LYS A 247 5.73 3.56 -9.41
C LYS A 247 4.63 3.64 -8.36
N GLY A 248 4.08 2.48 -7.98
CA GLY A 248 3.34 2.34 -6.73
C GLY A 248 4.29 2.35 -5.52
N LEU A 249 3.79 2.73 -4.35
CA LEU A 249 4.61 2.78 -3.14
C LEU A 249 5.25 1.43 -2.80
N GLY A 250 4.58 0.31 -3.07
CA GLY A 250 5.11 -1.03 -2.82
C GLY A 250 6.33 -1.41 -3.66
N GLU A 251 6.60 -0.69 -4.74
CA GLU A 251 7.77 -0.89 -5.59
C GLU A 251 9.06 -0.33 -4.97
N TYR A 252 8.94 0.55 -3.95
CA TYR A 252 10.09 1.08 -3.23
C TYR A 252 10.51 0.12 -2.11
N PRO A 253 11.79 -0.33 -2.08
CA PRO A 253 12.28 -1.23 -1.03
C PRO A 253 12.04 -0.70 0.39
N VAL A 254 12.22 0.61 0.59
CA VAL A 254 12.01 1.29 1.88
C VAL A 254 10.57 1.16 2.40
N ILE A 255 9.57 1.13 1.52
CA ILE A 255 8.17 0.91 1.89
C ILE A 255 7.92 -0.55 2.29
N ARG A 256 8.50 -1.51 1.55
CA ARG A 256 8.40 -2.93 1.92
C ARG A 256 9.11 -3.19 3.25
N GLU A 257 10.24 -2.55 3.48
CA GLU A 257 10.96 -2.63 4.73
C GLU A 257 10.13 -2.14 5.93
N LEU A 258 9.34 -1.06 5.80
CA LEU A 258 8.43 -0.61 6.85
C LEU A 258 7.41 -1.70 7.24
N PHE A 259 6.91 -2.48 6.29
CA PHE A 259 5.97 -3.55 6.58
C PHE A 259 6.56 -4.63 7.49
N TYR A 260 7.82 -5.02 7.30
CA TYR A 260 8.40 -6.09 8.11
C TYR A 260 9.19 -5.61 9.33
N LYS A 261 9.74 -4.41 9.34
CA LYS A 261 10.37 -3.85 10.55
C LYS A 261 9.41 -3.66 11.72
N ARG A 262 8.16 -3.36 11.44
CA ARG A 262 7.14 -3.10 12.45
C ARG A 262 6.45 -4.36 12.99
N ASN A 263 6.66 -5.49 12.34
CA ASN A 263 5.86 -6.69 12.59
C ASN A 263 6.67 -7.90 13.05
N PHE A 264 8.00 -7.85 12.92
CA PHE A 264 8.87 -9.02 13.20
C PHE A 264 10.06 -8.67 14.07
#